data_fa27f1b7f32addda4652f5746f6dd69a
#
_entry.id   fa27f1b7f32addda4652f5746f6dd69a
#
_cell.length_a   1.000
_cell.length_b   1.000
_cell.length_c   1.000
_cell.angle_alpha   90.00
_cell.angle_beta   90.00
_cell.angle_gamma   90.00
#
_symmetry.space_group_name_H-M   'P 1'
#
loop_
_entity.id
_entity.type
_entity.pdbx_description
1 polymer ?
#
loop_
_entity_poly.entity_id
_entity_poly.type
_entity_poly.pdbx_seq_one_letter_code
_entity_poly.pdbx_strand_id
1 'polypeptide(L)'
;MPGVEVVVVAPAENQSGTSDRTTAGTVRHRPGTTASGVAGTAVEGFPADAVAVALDELGVLPDLVVSGVNEGQNVANFAPLSGTIGAARAALRRGIPALAASAGLGPQANFTAGATLVAEWITAHRGELLGGTAQTATVTSFNVPGCTVGTPKAVIEVPRAPAVPANVNVFVTANCDLVPATAPTNDVEALMGGYLAVTPIPAEL
;
A
#
# COMPACT_ATOMS: atom_id res chain seq x y z
N MET A 1 17.32 -6.42 3.21
CA MET A 1 17.98 -5.74 2.05
C MET A 1 19.22 -5.02 2.56
N PRO A 2 20.41 -5.28 2.05
CA PRO A 2 21.62 -4.59 2.48
C PRO A 2 21.56 -3.09 2.18
N GLY A 3 21.99 -2.25 3.15
CA GLY A 3 22.03 -0.80 3.02
C GLY A 3 20.64 -0.13 2.96
N VAL A 4 19.63 -0.75 3.55
CA VAL A 4 18.31 -0.14 3.81
C VAL A 4 18.15 -0.02 5.32
N GLU A 5 17.88 1.20 5.78
CA GLU A 5 17.44 1.50 7.14
C GLU A 5 15.92 1.63 7.13
N VAL A 6 15.25 1.07 8.13
CA VAL A 6 13.80 1.10 8.24
C VAL A 6 13.38 1.77 9.53
N VAL A 7 12.60 2.82 9.44
CA VAL A 7 11.93 3.46 10.57
C VAL A 7 10.45 3.10 10.52
N VAL A 8 9.94 2.54 11.61
CA VAL A 8 8.54 2.12 11.71
C VAL A 8 7.74 3.14 12.52
N VAL A 9 6.76 3.76 11.87
CA VAL A 9 5.80 4.67 12.51
C VAL A 9 4.40 4.28 12.05
N ALA A 10 3.49 3.97 12.97
CA ALA A 10 2.18 3.47 12.62
C ALA A 10 1.11 3.90 13.63
N PRO A 11 -0.18 3.95 13.25
CA PRO A 11 -1.28 4.12 14.19
C PRO A 11 -1.24 3.09 15.32
N ALA A 12 -1.55 3.52 16.53
CA ALA A 12 -1.61 2.65 17.70
C ALA A 12 -2.76 1.64 17.63
N GLU A 13 -3.80 1.96 16.86
CA GLU A 13 -5.01 1.16 16.68
C GLU A 13 -5.40 1.08 15.21
N ASN A 14 -6.31 0.15 14.87
CA ASN A 14 -6.84 0.00 13.51
C ASN A 14 -7.59 1.27 13.07
N GLN A 15 -7.22 1.78 11.88
CA GLN A 15 -7.75 3.00 11.26
C GLN A 15 -8.32 2.73 9.85
N SER A 16 -8.88 1.54 9.61
CA SER A 16 -9.42 1.18 8.29
C SER A 16 -10.54 2.14 7.85
N GLY A 17 -10.58 2.49 6.56
CA GLY A 17 -11.62 3.34 5.98
C GLY A 17 -11.47 4.84 6.29
N THR A 18 -10.33 5.28 6.78
CA THR A 18 -10.10 6.69 7.17
C THR A 18 -9.52 7.56 6.07
N SER A 19 -9.24 7.00 4.90
CA SER A 19 -8.67 7.76 3.78
C SER A 19 -7.35 8.46 4.19
N ASP A 20 -7.17 9.71 3.79
CA ASP A 20 -6.06 10.59 4.16
C ASP A 20 -6.44 11.59 5.27
N ARG A 21 -7.38 11.22 6.15
CA ARG A 21 -7.74 12.03 7.32
C ARG A 21 -6.53 12.29 8.20
N THR A 22 -6.52 13.48 8.80
CA THR A 22 -5.56 13.89 9.81
C THR A 22 -6.28 14.37 11.07
N THR A 23 -5.62 14.26 12.19
CA THR A 23 -6.08 14.78 13.49
C THR A 23 -5.86 16.29 13.56
N ALA A 24 -6.86 17.02 14.02
CA ALA A 24 -6.71 18.45 14.28
C ALA A 24 -5.90 18.66 15.57
N GLY A 25 -4.85 19.49 15.51
CA GLY A 25 -4.00 19.80 16.66
C GLY A 25 -2.87 18.78 16.87
N THR A 26 -2.43 18.64 18.12
CA THR A 26 -1.28 17.79 18.47
C THR A 26 -1.64 16.32 18.43
N VAL A 27 -0.84 15.54 17.74
CA VAL A 27 -0.94 14.09 17.68
C VAL A 27 0.02 13.47 18.71
N ARG A 28 -0.50 12.66 19.63
CA ARG A 28 0.34 11.97 20.62
C ARG A 28 0.96 10.73 20.01
N HIS A 29 2.21 10.47 20.36
CA HIS A 29 2.92 9.26 19.97
C HIS A 29 3.81 8.75 21.12
N ARG A 30 4.17 7.48 21.05
CA ARG A 30 4.98 6.80 22.05
C ARG A 30 5.80 5.66 21.41
N PRO A 31 6.89 5.23 22.04
CA PRO A 31 7.55 4.01 21.61
C PRO A 31 6.58 2.83 21.56
N GLY A 32 6.73 1.99 20.56
CA GLY A 32 5.95 0.80 20.34
C GLY A 32 6.79 -0.33 19.76
N THR A 33 6.18 -1.49 19.64
CA THR A 33 6.83 -2.68 19.07
C THR A 33 5.82 -3.40 18.20
N THR A 34 6.24 -3.81 17.01
CA THR A 34 5.40 -4.62 16.11
C THR A 34 5.19 -6.03 16.67
N ALA A 35 4.21 -6.77 16.15
CA ALA A 35 3.98 -8.17 16.53
C ALA A 35 5.20 -9.07 16.28
N SER A 36 6.07 -8.72 15.34
CA SER A 36 7.33 -9.42 15.05
C SER A 36 8.52 -8.96 15.91
N GLY A 37 8.32 -8.04 16.85
CA GLY A 37 9.36 -7.56 17.76
C GLY A 37 10.20 -6.38 17.24
N VAL A 38 9.85 -5.79 16.11
CA VAL A 38 10.56 -4.62 15.57
C VAL A 38 10.13 -3.37 16.33
N ALA A 39 11.10 -2.61 16.84
CA ALA A 39 10.85 -1.34 17.51
C ALA A 39 10.31 -0.28 16.54
N GLY A 40 9.43 0.58 17.01
CA GLY A 40 8.84 1.66 16.21
C GLY A 40 8.14 2.70 17.08
N THR A 41 7.37 3.57 16.45
CA THR A 41 6.56 4.60 17.11
C THR A 41 5.08 4.33 16.86
N ALA A 42 4.31 4.22 17.93
CA ALA A 42 2.85 4.12 17.91
C ALA A 42 2.22 5.52 17.99
N VAL A 43 1.34 5.85 17.06
CA VAL A 43 0.71 7.16 16.90
C VAL A 43 -0.78 7.09 17.26
N GLU A 44 -1.24 7.95 18.15
CA GLU A 44 -2.66 8.10 18.50
C GLU A 44 -3.39 8.95 17.46
N GLY A 45 -3.46 8.47 16.23
CA GLY A 45 -3.96 9.20 15.07
C GLY A 45 -4.22 8.31 13.87
N PHE A 46 -4.45 8.93 12.74
CA PHE A 46 -4.71 8.27 11.45
C PHE A 46 -3.40 7.87 10.74
N PRO A 47 -3.46 7.03 9.69
CA PRO A 47 -2.26 6.66 8.92
C PRO A 47 -1.50 7.86 8.32
N ALA A 48 -2.21 8.90 7.90
CA ALA A 48 -1.58 10.14 7.42
C ALA A 48 -0.88 10.92 8.55
N ASP A 49 -1.38 10.84 9.80
CA ASP A 49 -0.71 11.43 10.97
C ASP A 49 0.60 10.69 11.29
N ALA A 50 0.64 9.37 11.09
CA ALA A 50 1.88 8.62 11.29
C ALA A 50 3.00 9.10 10.36
N VAL A 51 2.66 9.47 9.11
CA VAL A 51 3.60 10.09 8.18
C VAL A 51 4.02 11.48 8.66
N ALA A 52 3.08 12.31 9.11
CA ALA A 52 3.38 13.63 9.64
C ALA A 52 4.29 13.54 10.88
N VAL A 53 3.98 12.67 11.84
CA VAL A 53 4.81 12.44 13.02
C VAL A 53 6.23 11.99 12.62
N ALA A 54 6.36 11.04 11.68
CA ALA A 54 7.67 10.59 11.23
C ALA A 54 8.51 11.74 10.66
N LEU A 55 7.94 12.55 9.79
CA LEU A 55 8.65 13.59 9.05
C LEU A 55 8.83 14.87 9.86
N ASP A 56 7.74 15.34 10.48
CA ASP A 56 7.66 16.70 11.05
C ASP A 56 8.10 16.71 12.54
N GLU A 57 7.89 15.62 13.30
CA GLU A 57 8.20 15.57 14.73
C GLU A 57 9.46 14.72 15.03
N LEU A 58 9.61 13.58 14.37
CA LEU A 58 10.79 12.71 14.56
C LEU A 58 11.95 13.07 13.64
N GLY A 59 11.75 13.98 12.67
CA GLY A 59 12.79 14.45 11.76
C GLY A 59 13.34 13.39 10.82
N VAL A 60 12.54 12.36 10.51
CA VAL A 60 12.95 11.32 9.55
C VAL A 60 12.97 11.92 8.15
N LEU A 61 14.06 11.70 7.42
CA LEU A 61 14.25 12.13 6.03
C LEU A 61 14.36 10.90 5.12
N PRO A 62 13.25 10.27 4.76
CA PRO A 62 13.29 9.01 4.01
C PRO A 62 13.43 9.25 2.50
N ASP A 63 14.13 8.35 1.82
CA ASP A 63 14.14 8.29 0.34
C ASP A 63 12.81 7.72 -0.20
N LEU A 64 12.05 7.01 0.63
CA LEU A 64 10.81 6.34 0.26
C LEU A 64 9.92 6.14 1.48
N VAL A 65 8.62 6.35 1.33
CA VAL A 65 7.60 5.90 2.30
C VAL A 65 6.89 4.66 1.78
N VAL A 66 6.83 3.62 2.60
CA VAL A 66 6.08 2.39 2.32
C VAL A 66 4.93 2.27 3.32
N SER A 67 3.71 2.23 2.83
CA SER A 67 2.50 2.00 3.63
C SER A 67 1.94 0.60 3.39
N GLY A 68 1.76 -0.18 4.43
CA GLY A 68 1.24 -1.56 4.35
C GLY A 68 2.26 -2.58 4.88
N VAL A 69 2.07 -3.87 4.66
CA VAL A 69 1.06 -4.52 3.80
C VAL A 69 -0.29 -4.56 4.53
N ASN A 70 -1.32 -3.95 3.94
CA ASN A 70 -2.68 -3.95 4.47
C ASN A 70 -3.37 -5.30 4.28
N GLU A 71 -4.18 -5.72 5.25
CA GLU A 71 -5.13 -6.81 5.07
C GLU A 71 -6.41 -6.30 4.39
N GLY A 72 -6.63 -6.71 3.16
CA GLY A 72 -7.72 -6.26 2.30
C GLY A 72 -7.21 -5.43 1.11
N GLN A 73 -7.81 -5.67 -0.04
CA GLN A 73 -7.48 -5.00 -1.29
C GLN A 73 -7.93 -3.54 -1.32
N ASN A 74 -7.16 -2.72 -2.00
CA ASN A 74 -7.42 -1.29 -2.19
C ASN A 74 -7.50 -0.97 -3.69
N VAL A 75 -8.61 -1.35 -4.33
CA VAL A 75 -8.87 -1.21 -5.76
C VAL A 75 -10.08 -0.31 -6.05
N ALA A 76 -10.19 0.18 -7.25
CA ALA A 76 -11.32 0.98 -7.75
C ALA A 76 -11.71 2.12 -6.79
N ASN A 77 -13.01 2.22 -6.48
CA ASN A 77 -13.57 3.21 -5.56
C ASN A 77 -13.28 2.94 -4.06
N PHE A 78 -12.62 1.84 -3.72
CA PHE A 78 -12.12 1.60 -2.36
C PHE A 78 -10.74 2.23 -2.13
N ALA A 79 -9.93 2.43 -3.16
CA ALA A 79 -8.62 3.07 -3.04
C ALA A 79 -8.69 4.47 -2.39
N PRO A 80 -9.63 5.38 -2.75
CA PRO A 80 -9.79 6.67 -2.08
C PRO A 80 -10.14 6.60 -0.60
N LEU A 81 -10.75 5.50 -0.14
CA LEU A 81 -11.19 5.32 1.24
C LEU A 81 -10.10 4.70 2.13
N SER A 82 -9.04 4.19 1.52
CA SER A 82 -7.98 3.46 2.20
C SER A 82 -7.05 4.37 3.01
N GLY A 83 -6.86 4.06 4.29
CA GLY A 83 -5.82 4.69 5.10
C GLY A 83 -4.41 4.34 4.63
N THR A 84 -4.20 3.15 4.04
CA THR A 84 -2.92 2.73 3.44
C THR A 84 -2.54 3.61 2.26
N ILE A 85 -3.49 3.85 1.35
CA ILE A 85 -3.32 4.80 0.23
C ILE A 85 -3.19 6.23 0.77
N GLY A 86 -3.98 6.60 1.77
CA GLY A 86 -3.96 7.93 2.39
C GLY A 86 -2.60 8.30 2.99
N ALA A 87 -1.95 7.37 3.71
CA ALA A 87 -0.59 7.56 4.23
C ALA A 87 0.42 7.75 3.09
N ALA A 88 0.38 6.93 2.06
CA ALA A 88 1.27 7.06 0.91
C ALA A 88 1.06 8.42 0.18
N ARG A 89 -0.19 8.87 0.03
CA ARG A 89 -0.51 10.20 -0.53
C ARG A 89 -0.02 11.34 0.35
N ALA A 90 -0.07 11.18 1.67
CA ALA A 90 0.48 12.17 2.60
C ALA A 90 2.00 12.36 2.44
N ALA A 91 2.73 11.29 2.08
CA ALA A 91 4.15 11.37 1.73
C ALA A 91 4.36 12.05 0.37
N LEU A 92 3.59 11.69 -0.66
CA LEU A 92 3.68 12.33 -1.97
C LEU A 92 3.46 13.84 -1.91
N ARG A 93 2.47 14.31 -1.13
CA ARG A 93 2.22 15.75 -0.92
C ARG A 93 3.39 16.49 -0.26
N ARG A 94 4.32 15.75 0.33
CA ARG A 94 5.60 16.27 0.88
C ARG A 94 6.78 16.06 -0.07
N GLY A 95 6.52 15.65 -1.31
CA GLY A 95 7.56 15.42 -2.31
C GLY A 95 8.38 14.13 -2.11
N ILE A 96 7.87 13.18 -1.33
CA ILE A 96 8.56 11.92 -1.03
C ILE A 96 7.89 10.79 -1.84
N PRO A 97 8.66 10.02 -2.63
CA PRO A 97 8.13 8.84 -3.32
C PRO A 97 7.42 7.89 -2.36
N ALA A 98 6.31 7.28 -2.79
CA ALA A 98 5.53 6.45 -1.88
C ALA A 98 4.93 5.21 -2.55
N LEU A 99 4.97 4.11 -1.80
CA LEU A 99 4.34 2.84 -2.14
C LEU A 99 3.19 2.55 -1.18
N ALA A 100 2.15 1.92 -1.69
CA ALA A 100 1.09 1.30 -0.89
C ALA A 100 0.98 -0.18 -1.26
N ALA A 101 0.99 -1.07 -0.28
CA ALA A 101 0.89 -2.50 -0.51
C ALA A 101 -0.31 -3.09 0.24
N SER A 102 -1.05 -3.96 -0.43
CA SER A 102 -2.27 -4.58 0.09
C SER A 102 -2.34 -6.04 -0.33
N ALA A 103 -2.74 -6.90 0.61
CA ALA A 103 -3.00 -8.30 0.37
C ALA A 103 -4.52 -8.55 0.43
N GLY A 104 -5.08 -9.13 -0.61
CA GLY A 104 -6.50 -9.47 -0.69
C GLY A 104 -6.94 -10.42 0.43
N LEU A 105 -8.20 -10.32 0.81
CA LEU A 105 -8.80 -11.18 1.82
C LEU A 105 -8.73 -12.64 1.37
N GLY A 106 -8.54 -13.55 2.32
CA GLY A 106 -8.45 -14.98 2.07
C GLY A 106 -8.21 -15.74 3.38
N PRO A 107 -8.13 -17.08 3.32
CA PRO A 107 -7.84 -17.90 4.50
C PRO A 107 -6.52 -17.50 5.19
N GLN A 108 -5.61 -16.97 4.40
CA GLN A 108 -4.38 -16.30 4.87
C GLN A 108 -4.07 -15.16 3.90
N ALA A 109 -4.09 -13.92 4.39
CA ALA A 109 -3.62 -12.78 3.60
C ALA A 109 -2.14 -12.98 3.26
N ASN A 110 -1.80 -12.86 1.96
CA ASN A 110 -0.43 -13.13 1.50
C ASN A 110 0.46 -11.90 1.70
N PHE A 111 0.70 -11.54 2.96
CA PHE A 111 1.58 -10.41 3.33
C PHE A 111 3.00 -10.58 2.80
N THR A 112 3.50 -11.83 2.75
CA THR A 112 4.84 -12.12 2.24
C THR A 112 4.97 -11.74 0.76
N ALA A 113 3.98 -12.07 -0.07
CA ALA A 113 4.01 -11.68 -1.48
C ALA A 113 3.99 -10.15 -1.64
N GLY A 114 3.18 -9.44 -0.86
CA GLY A 114 3.18 -7.98 -0.86
C GLY A 114 4.52 -7.38 -0.44
N ALA A 115 5.13 -7.91 0.61
CA ALA A 115 6.45 -7.47 1.07
C ALA A 115 7.56 -7.77 0.04
N THR A 116 7.47 -8.92 -0.66
CA THR A 116 8.40 -9.29 -1.72
C THR A 116 8.32 -8.31 -2.89
N LEU A 117 7.11 -7.99 -3.36
CA LEU A 117 6.90 -7.00 -4.42
C LEU A 117 7.50 -5.63 -4.07
N VAL A 118 7.26 -5.16 -2.84
CA VAL A 118 7.84 -3.91 -2.35
C VAL A 118 9.38 -3.98 -2.38
N ALA A 119 9.98 -5.07 -1.90
CA ALA A 119 11.43 -5.24 -1.88
C ALA A 119 12.04 -5.32 -3.29
N GLU A 120 11.38 -6.00 -4.22
CA GLU A 120 11.78 -6.06 -5.63
C GLU A 120 11.70 -4.69 -6.29
N TRP A 121 10.61 -3.95 -6.05
CA TRP A 121 10.44 -2.60 -6.57
C TRP A 121 11.54 -1.66 -6.04
N ILE A 122 11.81 -1.65 -4.74
CA ILE A 122 12.89 -0.85 -4.14
C ILE A 122 14.24 -1.20 -4.76
N THR A 123 14.48 -2.48 -5.00
CA THR A 123 15.74 -2.94 -5.61
C THR A 123 15.88 -2.41 -7.03
N ALA A 124 14.81 -2.48 -7.83
CA ALA A 124 14.81 -2.01 -9.22
C ALA A 124 14.96 -0.48 -9.34
N HIS A 125 14.36 0.27 -8.40
CA HIS A 125 14.35 1.75 -8.45
C HIS A 125 15.38 2.40 -7.49
N ARG A 126 16.29 1.61 -6.92
CA ARG A 126 17.28 2.10 -5.94
C ARG A 126 18.08 3.30 -6.44
N GLY A 127 18.48 3.30 -7.71
CA GLY A 127 19.26 4.39 -8.31
C GLY A 127 18.47 5.69 -8.36
N GLU A 128 17.18 5.61 -8.69
CA GLU A 128 16.28 6.78 -8.77
C GLU A 128 15.99 7.35 -7.36
N LEU A 129 15.78 6.47 -6.39
CA LEU A 129 15.55 6.85 -4.99
C LEU A 129 16.76 7.61 -4.42
N LEU A 130 17.94 7.00 -4.50
CA LEU A 130 19.18 7.62 -3.98
C LEU A 130 19.60 8.85 -4.78
N GLY A 131 19.25 8.94 -6.06
CA GLY A 131 19.50 10.09 -6.93
C GLY A 131 18.47 11.21 -6.79
N GLY A 132 17.41 11.03 -6.01
CA GLY A 132 16.32 12.02 -5.86
C GLY A 132 15.51 12.23 -7.14
N THR A 133 15.50 11.27 -8.07
CA THR A 133 14.80 11.35 -9.36
C THR A 133 13.56 10.44 -9.42
N ALA A 134 13.26 9.71 -8.34
CA ALA A 134 12.05 8.88 -8.26
C ALA A 134 10.81 9.77 -8.36
N GLN A 135 9.79 9.26 -9.08
CA GLN A 135 8.57 10.02 -9.33
C GLN A 135 7.74 10.20 -8.04
N THR A 136 7.08 11.37 -7.92
CA THR A 136 6.21 11.75 -6.80
C THR A 136 4.81 12.16 -7.25
N ALA A 137 4.44 11.91 -8.50
CA ALA A 137 3.13 12.25 -9.05
C ALA A 137 2.03 11.27 -8.62
N THR A 138 2.40 9.99 -8.44
CA THR A 138 1.46 8.92 -8.08
C THR A 138 2.03 8.00 -7.00
N VAL A 139 1.16 7.48 -6.14
CA VAL A 139 1.45 6.31 -5.30
C VAL A 139 1.55 5.09 -6.21
N THR A 140 2.61 4.30 -6.10
CA THR A 140 2.64 2.97 -6.71
C THR A 140 1.90 2.01 -5.77
N SER A 141 0.69 1.61 -6.14
CA SER A 141 -0.17 0.75 -5.32
C SER A 141 -0.08 -0.70 -5.78
N PHE A 142 0.31 -1.59 -4.88
CA PHE A 142 0.35 -3.03 -5.07
C PHE A 142 -0.88 -3.69 -4.46
N ASN A 143 -1.56 -4.55 -5.22
CA ASN A 143 -2.63 -5.40 -4.71
C ASN A 143 -2.33 -6.86 -5.05
N VAL A 144 -2.12 -7.67 -4.01
CA VAL A 144 -1.92 -9.12 -4.11
C VAL A 144 -3.28 -9.79 -4.01
N PRO A 145 -3.70 -10.64 -4.95
CA PRO A 145 -4.97 -11.35 -4.85
C PRO A 145 -4.96 -12.37 -3.70
N GLY A 146 -6.08 -12.49 -3.00
CA GLY A 146 -6.34 -13.64 -2.14
C GLY A 146 -6.75 -14.84 -3.00
N CYS A 147 -5.93 -15.89 -3.08
CA CYS A 147 -6.23 -17.07 -3.86
C CYS A 147 -6.84 -18.17 -2.98
N THR A 148 -8.00 -18.75 -3.38
CA THR A 148 -8.51 -20.00 -2.81
C THR A 148 -7.91 -21.22 -3.47
N VAL A 149 -7.57 -21.08 -4.75
CA VAL A 149 -6.95 -22.15 -5.56
C VAL A 149 -5.83 -21.49 -6.36
N GLY A 150 -4.72 -22.18 -6.48
CA GLY A 150 -3.54 -21.72 -7.21
C GLY A 150 -2.72 -20.68 -6.47
N THR A 151 -1.85 -20.02 -7.20
CA THR A 151 -0.95 -18.97 -6.71
C THR A 151 -1.17 -17.69 -7.50
N PRO A 152 -0.87 -16.52 -6.91
CA PRO A 152 -0.89 -15.28 -7.66
C PRO A 152 -0.08 -15.36 -8.95
N LYS A 153 -0.65 -14.84 -10.04
CA LYS A 153 0.00 -14.77 -11.35
C LYS A 153 1.06 -13.68 -11.40
N ALA A 154 1.60 -13.46 -12.60
CA ALA A 154 2.58 -12.41 -12.86
C ALA A 154 2.09 -11.01 -12.43
N VAL A 155 3.03 -10.13 -12.18
CA VAL A 155 2.79 -8.71 -11.95
C VAL A 155 2.33 -8.07 -13.26
N ILE A 156 1.26 -7.28 -13.19
CA ILE A 156 0.80 -6.45 -14.31
C ILE A 156 0.53 -5.02 -13.84
N GLU A 157 0.90 -4.06 -14.65
CA GLU A 157 0.55 -2.67 -14.43
C GLU A 157 -0.74 -2.34 -15.18
N VAL A 158 -1.72 -1.81 -14.45
CA VAL A 158 -3.05 -1.49 -14.97
C VAL A 158 -3.59 -0.21 -14.32
N PRO A 159 -4.42 0.57 -15.01
CA PRO A 159 -5.08 1.72 -14.42
C PRO A 159 -6.07 1.29 -13.33
N ARG A 160 -6.38 2.21 -12.43
CA ARG A 160 -7.45 2.06 -11.45
C ARG A 160 -8.81 2.09 -12.16
N ALA A 161 -9.66 1.12 -11.88
CA ALA A 161 -11.05 1.18 -12.29
C ALA A 161 -11.80 2.34 -11.58
N PRO A 162 -12.71 3.05 -12.24
CA PRO A 162 -13.48 4.12 -11.61
C PRO A 162 -14.38 3.61 -10.49
N ALA A 163 -14.94 2.41 -10.64
CA ALA A 163 -15.77 1.72 -9.64
C ALA A 163 -15.68 0.20 -9.81
N VAL A 164 -16.01 -0.53 -8.75
CA VAL A 164 -16.25 -1.97 -8.84
C VAL A 164 -17.57 -2.20 -9.56
N PRO A 165 -17.62 -3.05 -10.62
CA PRO A 165 -18.88 -3.40 -11.27
C PRO A 165 -19.90 -4.01 -10.30
N ALA A 166 -21.19 -3.71 -10.45
CA ALA A 166 -22.24 -4.11 -9.51
C ALA A 166 -22.37 -5.66 -9.32
N ASN A 167 -21.95 -6.42 -10.33
CA ASN A 167 -21.95 -7.89 -10.32
C ASN A 167 -20.64 -8.51 -9.81
N VAL A 168 -19.67 -7.71 -9.41
CA VAL A 168 -18.35 -8.16 -8.91
C VAL A 168 -18.25 -7.90 -7.40
N ASN A 169 -17.87 -8.92 -6.67
CA ASN A 169 -17.51 -8.77 -5.26
C ASN A 169 -15.98 -8.90 -5.13
N VAL A 170 -15.29 -7.81 -4.92
CA VAL A 170 -13.83 -7.79 -4.75
C VAL A 170 -13.37 -8.34 -3.38
N PHE A 171 -14.30 -8.51 -2.42
CA PHE A 171 -14.00 -9.02 -1.07
C PHE A 171 -14.04 -10.55 -0.96
N VAL A 172 -14.09 -11.24 -2.09
CA VAL A 172 -13.94 -12.70 -2.18
C VAL A 172 -12.57 -13.06 -2.72
N THR A 173 -12.15 -14.29 -2.42
CA THR A 173 -10.91 -14.83 -2.97
C THR A 173 -11.08 -15.21 -4.44
N ALA A 174 -10.00 -15.05 -5.20
CA ALA A 174 -9.94 -15.45 -6.60
C ALA A 174 -9.59 -16.96 -6.74
N ASN A 175 -10.02 -17.57 -7.82
CA ASN A 175 -9.40 -18.79 -8.31
C ASN A 175 -8.23 -18.39 -9.22
N CYS A 176 -7.02 -18.42 -8.68
CA CYS A 176 -5.84 -17.93 -9.38
C CYS A 176 -5.35 -18.86 -10.51
N ASP A 177 -5.88 -20.09 -10.61
CA ASP A 177 -5.58 -21.01 -11.73
C ASP A 177 -6.45 -20.73 -12.97
N LEU A 178 -7.57 -20.01 -12.81
CA LEU A 178 -8.41 -19.65 -13.95
C LEU A 178 -7.68 -18.64 -14.86
N VAL A 179 -7.63 -18.96 -16.14
CA VAL A 179 -7.12 -18.05 -17.17
C VAL A 179 -8.26 -17.15 -17.64
N PRO A 180 -8.18 -15.83 -17.44
CA PRO A 180 -9.18 -14.92 -17.97
C PRO A 180 -9.29 -15.00 -19.49
N ALA A 181 -10.50 -14.86 -20.03
CA ALA A 181 -10.73 -14.89 -21.47
C ALA A 181 -10.04 -13.73 -22.22
N THR A 182 -9.83 -12.61 -21.53
CA THR A 182 -9.13 -11.42 -22.02
C THR A 182 -8.09 -10.96 -20.99
N ALA A 183 -7.06 -10.27 -21.45
CA ALA A 183 -6.12 -9.63 -20.55
C ALA A 183 -6.85 -8.58 -19.69
N PRO A 184 -6.54 -8.48 -18.37
CA PRO A 184 -7.12 -7.46 -17.52
C PRO A 184 -6.77 -6.05 -18.00
N THR A 185 -7.74 -5.14 -17.93
CA THR A 185 -7.60 -3.75 -18.37
C THR A 185 -7.61 -2.75 -17.21
N ASN A 186 -7.89 -3.22 -15.99
CA ASN A 186 -7.92 -2.41 -14.78
C ASN A 186 -7.62 -3.26 -13.52
N ASP A 187 -7.46 -2.59 -12.38
CA ASP A 187 -7.08 -3.21 -11.10
C ASP A 187 -8.10 -4.22 -10.56
N VAL A 188 -9.39 -4.03 -10.83
CA VAL A 188 -10.44 -4.98 -10.43
C VAL A 188 -10.33 -6.28 -11.23
N GLU A 189 -10.21 -6.17 -12.54
CA GLU A 189 -10.06 -7.33 -13.43
C GLU A 189 -8.75 -8.07 -13.15
N ALA A 190 -7.67 -7.34 -12.89
CA ALA A 190 -6.38 -7.92 -12.51
C ALA A 190 -6.50 -8.73 -11.21
N LEU A 191 -7.04 -8.13 -10.15
CA LEU A 191 -7.20 -8.78 -8.85
C LEU A 191 -8.08 -10.03 -8.96
N MET A 192 -9.26 -9.90 -9.58
CA MET A 192 -10.21 -11.02 -9.75
C MET A 192 -9.69 -12.10 -10.69
N GLY A 193 -8.82 -11.74 -11.63
CA GLY A 193 -8.11 -12.67 -12.51
C GLY A 193 -6.89 -13.34 -11.87
N GLY A 194 -6.59 -13.03 -10.60
CA GLY A 194 -5.48 -13.64 -9.86
C GLY A 194 -4.11 -13.04 -10.17
N TYR A 195 -4.04 -11.84 -10.75
CA TYR A 195 -2.79 -11.14 -11.03
C TYR A 195 -2.36 -10.24 -9.87
N LEU A 196 -1.06 -10.09 -9.70
CA LEU A 196 -0.46 -9.08 -8.84
C LEU A 196 -0.61 -7.72 -9.55
N ALA A 197 -1.56 -6.90 -9.09
CA ALA A 197 -1.84 -5.62 -9.75
C ALA A 197 -0.93 -4.51 -9.22
N VAL A 198 -0.31 -3.76 -10.13
CA VAL A 198 0.37 -2.49 -9.86
C VAL A 198 -0.47 -1.39 -10.48
N THR A 199 -0.85 -0.40 -9.67
CA THR A 199 -1.77 0.65 -10.08
C THR A 199 -1.25 2.01 -9.64
N PRO A 200 -1.06 2.97 -10.56
CA PRO A 200 -0.72 4.34 -10.18
C PRO A 200 -1.95 5.06 -9.62
N ILE A 201 -1.83 5.59 -8.41
CA ILE A 201 -2.90 6.36 -7.74
C ILE A 201 -2.43 7.81 -7.60
N PRO A 202 -3.16 8.81 -8.15
CA PRO A 202 -2.79 10.20 -8.01
C PRO A 202 -2.69 10.67 -6.56
N ALA A 203 -1.82 11.67 -6.30
CA ALA A 203 -1.69 12.29 -4.99
C ALA A 203 -3.00 12.98 -4.55
N GLU A 204 -3.76 13.52 -5.52
CA GLU A 204 -5.11 14.05 -5.34
C GLU A 204 -6.14 13.17 -6.06
N LEU A 205 -7.30 12.94 -5.43
CA LEU A 205 -8.40 12.12 -5.96
C LEU A 205 -9.70 12.91 -5.98
#